data_2eb1858bce47214d28a34106ef7e1d03
#
_entry.id   2eb1858bce47214d28a34106ef7e1d03
#
_cell.length_a   1.000
_cell.length_b   1.000
_cell.length_c   1.000
_cell.angle_alpha   90.00
_cell.angle_beta   90.00
_cell.angle_gamma   90.00
#
_symmetry.space_group_name_H-M   'P 1'
#
loop_
_entity.id
_entity.type
_entity.pdbx_description
1 polymer ?
#
loop_
_entity_poly.entity_id
_entity_poly.type
_entity_poly.pdbx_seq_one_letter_code
_entity_poly.pdbx_strand_id
1 'polypeptide(L)'
;MDDSLKLKAEWYFEHDGLREGPFFNSFSPDGLAAMAGRIQGLPSPYLVVGDDTAEGYVITEVFRKPVSLVTWDANIVRFRTQLLTREGNGNHQKTCIFIGASNTPGTGTMLNMLRQLWTKTDRMILTVECRITVQGVI
;
A
#
# COMPACT_ATOMS: atom_id res chain seq x y z
N MET A 1 12.67 1.68 4.31
CA MET A 1 11.55 2.57 3.95
C MET A 1 10.43 2.39 4.95
N ASP A 2 9.84 3.48 5.40
CA ASP A 2 8.74 3.46 6.37
C ASP A 2 7.41 3.38 5.61
N ASP A 3 6.72 2.25 5.74
CA ASP A 3 5.43 2.01 5.10
C ASP A 3 4.25 2.30 6.04
N SER A 4 4.49 3.12 7.08
CA SER A 4 3.43 3.51 8.02
C SER A 4 2.49 4.53 7.40
N LEU A 5 1.20 4.28 7.50
CA LEU A 5 0.16 5.26 7.23
C LEU A 5 -0.10 6.05 8.50
N LYS A 6 0.25 7.34 8.47
CA LYS A 6 0.13 8.23 9.64
C LYS A 6 -1.13 9.06 9.51
N LEU A 7 -1.95 9.04 10.55
CA LEU A 7 -3.22 9.74 10.60
C LEU A 7 -3.13 10.92 11.55
N LYS A 8 -3.71 12.04 11.12
CA LYS A 8 -3.78 13.26 11.91
C LYS A 8 -5.22 13.77 11.85
N ALA A 9 -5.75 14.16 13.00
CA ALA A 9 -7.05 14.81 13.08
C ALA A 9 -6.90 16.18 13.73
N GLU A 10 -7.63 17.14 13.22
CA GLU A 10 -7.66 18.49 13.75
C GLU A 10 -9.09 18.81 14.18
N TRP A 11 -9.23 19.36 15.39
CA TRP A 11 -10.53 19.73 15.95
C TRP A 11 -10.64 21.23 16.03
N TYR A 12 -11.81 21.74 15.69
CA TYR A 12 -12.11 23.16 15.71
C TYR A 12 -13.43 23.38 16.43
N PHE A 13 -13.52 24.48 17.16
CA PHE A 13 -14.76 24.92 17.81
C PHE A 13 -15.13 26.28 17.25
N GLU A 14 -16.34 26.42 16.75
CA GLU A 14 -16.82 27.66 16.13
C GLU A 14 -18.11 28.13 16.81
N HIS A 15 -18.13 29.43 17.17
CA HIS A 15 -19.32 30.10 17.67
C HIS A 15 -19.19 31.60 17.43
N ASP A 16 -20.31 32.26 17.21
CA ASP A 16 -20.40 33.72 17.05
C ASP A 16 -19.36 34.28 16.06
N GLY A 17 -19.10 33.55 14.97
CA GLY A 17 -18.13 33.93 13.96
C GLY A 17 -16.67 33.75 14.36
N LEU A 18 -16.40 33.19 15.52
CA LEU A 18 -15.05 32.91 16.01
C LEU A 18 -14.74 31.43 15.88
N ARG A 19 -13.49 31.12 15.50
CA ARG A 19 -12.99 29.77 15.36
C ARG A 19 -11.76 29.57 16.22
N GLU A 20 -11.81 28.57 17.09
CA GLU A 20 -10.68 28.14 17.91
C GLU A 20 -10.14 26.81 17.43
N GLY A 21 -8.83 26.64 17.50
CA GLY A 21 -8.12 25.47 17.04
C GLY A 21 -7.03 25.82 16.03
N PRO A 22 -6.32 24.82 15.47
CA PRO A 22 -6.60 23.40 15.64
C PRO A 22 -6.18 22.84 17.00
N PHE A 23 -6.97 21.91 17.50
CA PHE A 23 -6.60 21.08 18.65
C PHE A 23 -6.35 19.66 18.15
N PHE A 24 -5.32 19.00 18.67
CA PHE A 24 -4.91 17.68 18.21
C PHE A 24 -5.28 16.61 19.23
N ASN A 25 -5.49 15.40 18.74
CA ASN A 25 -5.85 14.27 19.59
C ASN A 25 -5.06 13.03 19.22
N SER A 26 -5.21 11.99 20.03
CA SER A 26 -4.67 10.66 19.76
C SER A 26 -5.74 9.79 19.13
N PHE A 27 -5.30 8.84 18.30
CA PHE A 27 -6.16 7.77 17.83
C PHE A 27 -6.04 6.58 18.79
N SER A 28 -7.20 6.00 19.15
CA SER A 28 -7.20 4.81 19.99
C SER A 28 -6.65 3.59 19.24
N PRO A 29 -6.09 2.60 19.94
CA PRO A 29 -5.68 1.35 19.29
C PRO A 29 -6.82 0.67 18.55
N ASP A 30 -8.02 0.65 19.09
CA ASP A 30 -9.20 0.07 18.43
C ASP A 30 -9.60 0.84 17.17
N GLY A 31 -9.48 2.17 17.20
CA GLY A 31 -9.73 3.01 16.04
C GLY A 31 -8.74 2.75 14.91
N LEU A 32 -7.46 2.62 15.24
CA LEU A 32 -6.42 2.31 14.26
C LEU A 32 -6.63 0.90 13.68
N ALA A 33 -7.01 -0.07 14.52
CA ALA A 33 -7.31 -1.42 14.06
C ALA A 33 -8.53 -1.45 13.12
N ALA A 34 -9.56 -0.66 13.42
CA ALA A 34 -10.74 -0.56 12.56
C ALA A 34 -10.38 0.00 11.18
N MET A 35 -9.48 0.97 11.11
CA MET A 35 -9.02 1.53 9.84
C MET A 35 -8.16 0.53 9.06
N ALA A 36 -7.28 -0.21 9.74
CA ALA A 36 -6.52 -1.28 9.12
C ALA A 36 -7.44 -2.34 8.51
N GLY A 37 -8.54 -2.67 9.19
CA GLY A 37 -9.54 -3.59 8.67
C GLY A 37 -10.18 -3.12 7.37
N ARG A 38 -10.36 -1.81 7.19
CA ARG A 38 -10.88 -1.26 5.92
C ARG A 38 -9.85 -1.38 4.80
N ILE A 39 -8.58 -1.19 5.11
CA ILE A 39 -7.50 -1.38 4.13
C ILE A 39 -7.44 -2.85 3.70
N GLN A 40 -7.57 -3.78 4.64
CA GLN A 40 -7.60 -5.22 4.35
C GLN A 40 -8.76 -5.56 3.40
N GLY A 41 -9.87 -4.86 3.49
CA GLY A 41 -11.06 -5.08 2.66
C GLY A 41 -11.06 -4.34 1.32
N LEU A 42 -10.00 -3.63 0.95
CA LEU A 42 -9.92 -2.96 -0.35
C LEU A 42 -10.01 -3.99 -1.49
N PRO A 43 -10.78 -3.67 -2.57
CA PRO A 43 -11.11 -4.68 -3.58
C PRO A 43 -9.95 -4.99 -4.51
N SER A 44 -9.86 -6.24 -4.95
CA SER A 44 -9.00 -6.72 -6.04
C SER A 44 -7.59 -6.16 -6.02
N PRO A 45 -6.80 -6.46 -4.95
CA PRO A 45 -5.43 -5.98 -4.90
C PRO A 45 -4.52 -6.78 -5.83
N TYR A 46 -3.64 -6.07 -6.55
CA TYR A 46 -2.66 -6.65 -7.45
C TYR A 46 -1.27 -6.15 -7.12
N LEU A 47 -0.30 -7.05 -7.21
CA LEU A 47 1.11 -6.67 -7.26
C LEU A 47 1.43 -6.26 -8.71
N VAL A 48 2.03 -5.09 -8.88
CA VAL A 48 2.44 -4.57 -10.19
C VAL A 48 3.90 -4.16 -10.09
N VAL A 49 4.71 -4.63 -11.02
CA VAL A 49 6.13 -4.30 -11.07
C VAL A 49 6.48 -3.66 -12.40
N GLY A 50 7.46 -2.76 -12.37
CA GLY A 50 7.91 -2.02 -13.53
C GLY A 50 9.42 -1.82 -13.52
N ASP A 51 9.96 -1.50 -14.68
CA ASP A 51 11.41 -1.35 -14.88
C ASP A 51 11.84 0.09 -15.22
N ASP A 52 10.91 1.03 -15.18
CA ASP A 52 11.21 2.43 -15.46
C ASP A 52 11.66 3.17 -14.20
N THR A 53 12.30 4.33 -14.41
CA THR A 53 12.76 5.22 -13.34
C THR A 53 12.12 6.60 -13.42
N ALA A 54 11.05 6.76 -14.19
CA ALA A 54 10.34 8.03 -14.32
C ALA A 54 9.86 8.54 -12.96
N GLU A 55 9.91 9.85 -12.77
CA GLU A 55 9.46 10.49 -11.53
C GLU A 55 7.93 10.50 -11.43
N GLY A 56 7.43 10.69 -10.21
CA GLY A 56 6.00 10.73 -9.93
C GLY A 56 5.40 9.34 -9.74
N TYR A 57 4.09 9.30 -9.56
CA TYR A 57 3.35 8.05 -9.32
C TYR A 57 2.91 7.45 -10.66
N VAL A 58 3.89 7.11 -11.47
CA VAL A 58 3.71 6.47 -12.78
C VAL A 58 4.56 5.21 -12.82
N ILE A 59 4.09 4.21 -13.55
CA ILE A 59 4.81 2.95 -13.71
C ILE A 59 4.63 2.43 -15.12
N THR A 60 5.75 2.05 -15.76
CA THR A 60 5.74 1.27 -16.99
C THR A 60 5.78 -0.20 -16.57
N GLU A 61 4.61 -0.78 -16.41
CA GLU A 61 4.54 -2.12 -15.85
C GLU A 61 5.00 -3.20 -16.81
N VAL A 62 5.67 -4.20 -16.26
CA VAL A 62 6.16 -5.35 -17.02
C VAL A 62 5.51 -6.65 -16.56
N PHE A 63 4.91 -6.67 -15.38
CA PHE A 63 4.24 -7.84 -14.86
C PHE A 63 3.24 -7.44 -13.78
N ARG A 64 2.12 -8.18 -13.70
CA ARG A 64 1.17 -8.04 -12.60
C ARG A 64 0.58 -9.39 -12.22
N LYS A 65 0.22 -9.52 -10.97
CA LYS A 65 -0.38 -10.73 -10.42
C LYS A 65 -1.33 -10.36 -9.28
N PRO A 66 -2.48 -11.04 -9.14
CA PRO A 66 -3.31 -10.85 -7.94
C PRO A 66 -2.52 -11.12 -6.68
N VAL A 67 -2.71 -10.28 -5.66
CA VAL A 67 -2.13 -10.53 -4.34
C VAL A 67 -2.64 -11.89 -3.84
N SER A 68 -1.73 -12.74 -3.38
CA SER A 68 -2.06 -14.11 -2.99
C SER A 68 -2.86 -14.16 -1.69
N LEU A 69 -2.52 -13.29 -0.74
CA LEU A 69 -3.12 -13.29 0.57
C LEU A 69 -3.04 -11.90 1.18
N VAL A 70 -4.16 -11.42 1.72
CA VAL A 70 -4.19 -10.20 2.52
C VAL A 70 -4.58 -10.60 3.94
N THR A 71 -3.73 -10.26 4.91
CA THR A 71 -4.01 -10.50 6.32
C THR A 71 -4.05 -9.18 7.08
N TRP A 72 -4.77 -9.20 8.19
CA TRP A 72 -4.95 -8.05 9.06
C TRP A 72 -4.82 -8.50 10.51
N ASP A 73 -3.97 -7.82 11.25
CA ASP A 73 -3.77 -8.05 12.68
C ASP A 73 -3.54 -6.70 13.36
N ALA A 74 -4.42 -6.36 14.30
CA ALA A 74 -4.40 -5.06 14.97
C ALA A 74 -4.38 -3.91 13.94
N ASN A 75 -3.33 -3.08 13.95
CA ASN A 75 -3.19 -1.94 13.05
C ASN A 75 -2.27 -2.22 11.85
N ILE A 76 -1.99 -3.49 11.55
CA ILE A 76 -1.08 -3.89 10.48
C ILE A 76 -1.82 -4.72 9.44
N VAL A 77 -1.67 -4.35 8.16
CA VAL A 77 -2.20 -5.08 7.01
C VAL A 77 -1.03 -5.58 6.18
N ARG A 78 -1.06 -6.85 5.78
CA ARG A 78 -0.01 -7.47 4.95
C ARG A 78 -0.61 -7.93 3.64
N PHE A 79 -0.02 -7.46 2.55
CA PHE A 79 -0.33 -7.90 1.19
C PHE A 79 0.82 -8.80 0.74
N ARG A 80 0.55 -10.09 0.59
CA ARG A 80 1.56 -11.09 0.24
C ARG A 80 1.28 -11.66 -1.13
N THR A 81 2.29 -11.66 -1.98
CA THR A 81 2.21 -12.22 -3.33
C THR A 81 3.35 -13.20 -3.53
N GLN A 82 3.03 -14.42 -3.86
CA GLN A 82 4.03 -15.43 -4.20
C GLN A 82 4.26 -15.42 -5.70
N LEU A 83 5.50 -15.22 -6.12
CA LEU A 83 5.94 -15.29 -7.50
C LEU A 83 6.59 -16.65 -7.74
N LEU A 84 6.00 -17.42 -8.62
CA LEU A 84 6.52 -18.74 -8.99
C LEU A 84 7.73 -18.59 -9.91
N THR A 85 8.39 -19.70 -10.23
CA THR A 85 9.67 -19.67 -10.95
C THR A 85 9.62 -18.92 -12.29
N ARG A 86 8.48 -18.95 -12.98
CA ARG A 86 8.31 -18.28 -14.28
C ARG A 86 7.59 -16.95 -14.21
N GLU A 87 7.35 -16.45 -13.00
CA GLU A 87 6.56 -15.23 -12.80
C GLU A 87 7.45 -14.08 -12.36
N GLY A 88 7.27 -12.92 -12.99
CA GLY A 88 7.93 -11.69 -12.57
C GLY A 88 9.44 -11.69 -12.67
N ASN A 89 10.01 -12.48 -13.58
CA ASN A 89 11.46 -12.54 -13.74
C ASN A 89 12.01 -11.26 -14.34
N GLY A 90 13.18 -10.84 -13.87
CA GLY A 90 13.86 -9.65 -14.35
C GLY A 90 14.31 -8.72 -13.25
N ASN A 91 14.80 -7.56 -13.67
CA ASN A 91 15.20 -6.47 -12.80
C ASN A 91 14.06 -5.47 -12.72
N HIS A 92 13.59 -5.20 -11.49
CA HIS A 92 12.46 -4.31 -11.27
C HIS A 92 12.91 -3.07 -10.51
N GLN A 93 12.50 -1.89 -10.98
CA GLN A 93 12.81 -0.60 -10.37
C GLN A 93 11.67 -0.08 -9.52
N LYS A 94 10.44 -0.50 -9.81
CA LYS A 94 9.24 -0.07 -9.11
C LYS A 94 8.36 -1.25 -8.74
N THR A 95 7.80 -1.21 -7.55
CA THR A 95 6.88 -2.22 -7.04
C THR A 95 5.69 -1.52 -6.41
N CYS A 96 4.49 -1.86 -6.85
CA CYS A 96 3.27 -1.19 -6.42
C CYS A 96 2.21 -2.21 -6.02
N ILE A 97 1.32 -1.78 -5.13
CA ILE A 97 0.02 -2.42 -4.95
C ILE A 97 -1.01 -1.56 -5.65
N PHE A 98 -1.82 -2.17 -6.52
CA PHE A 98 -2.99 -1.56 -7.14
C PHE A 98 -4.23 -2.20 -6.57
N ILE A 99 -5.28 -1.42 -6.39
CA ILE A 99 -6.59 -1.89 -5.92
C ILE A 99 -7.64 -1.65 -6.98
N GLY A 100 -8.75 -2.42 -6.92
CA GLY A 100 -9.79 -2.34 -7.95
C GLY A 100 -9.24 -2.70 -9.33
N ALA A 101 -8.23 -3.57 -9.38
CA ALA A 101 -7.52 -3.91 -10.60
C ALA A 101 -8.00 -5.23 -11.20
N SER A 102 -7.52 -5.54 -12.39
CA SER A 102 -7.74 -6.82 -13.07
C SER A 102 -6.43 -7.30 -13.70
N ASN A 103 -6.49 -8.41 -14.39
CA ASN A 103 -5.32 -8.93 -15.12
C ASN A 103 -4.90 -8.03 -16.30
N THR A 104 -5.76 -7.11 -16.71
CA THR A 104 -5.43 -6.19 -17.82
C THR A 104 -4.46 -5.13 -17.32
N PRO A 105 -3.29 -4.98 -17.97
CA PRO A 105 -2.34 -3.91 -17.61
C PRO A 105 -2.99 -2.53 -17.63
N GLY A 106 -2.58 -1.68 -16.70
CA GLY A 106 -3.07 -0.32 -16.56
C GLY A 106 -4.36 -0.17 -15.77
N THR A 107 -5.01 -1.28 -15.36
CA THR A 107 -6.26 -1.19 -14.60
C THR A 107 -6.00 -1.01 -13.10
N GLY A 108 -6.97 -0.39 -12.43
CA GLY A 108 -6.95 -0.18 -10.99
C GLY A 108 -6.36 1.16 -10.59
N THR A 109 -6.33 1.38 -9.28
CA THR A 109 -5.79 2.59 -8.66
C THR A 109 -4.54 2.23 -7.89
N MET A 110 -3.45 2.95 -8.12
CA MET A 110 -2.21 2.76 -7.37
C MET A 110 -2.43 3.11 -5.90
N LEU A 111 -2.18 2.14 -5.01
CA LEU A 111 -2.24 2.37 -3.57
C LEU A 111 -0.93 2.95 -3.06
N ASN A 112 0.19 2.37 -3.48
CA ASN A 112 1.53 2.79 -3.05
C ASN A 112 2.58 2.39 -4.09
N MET A 113 3.79 2.90 -3.91
CA MET A 113 4.93 2.58 -4.78
C MET A 113 6.20 2.50 -3.96
N LEU A 114 6.94 1.43 -4.16
CA LEU A 114 8.31 1.26 -3.70
C LEU A 114 9.25 1.49 -4.88
N ARG A 115 10.23 2.39 -4.71
CA ARG A 115 11.30 2.65 -5.69
C ARG A 115 12.57 2.01 -5.19
N GLN A 116 12.78 0.77 -5.54
CA GLN A 116 13.98 0.02 -5.15
C GLN A 116 14.22 -1.09 -6.15
N LEU A 117 15.46 -1.17 -6.64
CA LEU A 117 15.86 -2.23 -7.55
C LEU A 117 15.90 -3.57 -6.83
N TRP A 118 15.27 -4.57 -7.44
CA TRP A 118 15.40 -5.96 -7.03
C TRP A 118 15.31 -6.86 -8.26
N THR A 119 15.84 -8.05 -8.11
CA THR A 119 15.95 -9.00 -9.21
C THR A 119 15.33 -10.34 -8.84
N LYS A 120 14.54 -10.89 -9.75
CA LYS A 120 14.01 -12.25 -9.62
C LYS A 120 14.47 -13.08 -10.82
N THR A 121 14.88 -14.31 -10.54
CA THR A 121 15.29 -15.27 -11.57
C THR A 121 14.31 -16.44 -11.65
N ASP A 122 14.43 -17.23 -12.71
CA ASP A 122 13.60 -18.41 -12.92
C ASP A 122 13.98 -19.61 -12.03
N ARG A 123 14.97 -19.43 -11.15
CA ARG A 123 15.43 -20.46 -10.21
C ARG A 123 14.90 -20.27 -8.80
N MET A 124 14.05 -19.28 -8.60
CA MET A 124 13.54 -18.98 -7.26
C MET A 124 12.03 -18.77 -7.27
N ILE A 125 11.43 -19.13 -6.16
CA ILE A 125 10.07 -18.72 -5.80
C ILE A 125 10.25 -17.60 -4.77
N LEU A 126 9.63 -16.46 -5.01
CA LEU A 126 9.79 -15.28 -4.16
C LEU A 126 8.45 -14.83 -3.61
N THR A 127 8.41 -14.58 -2.30
CA THR A 127 7.26 -13.91 -1.69
C THR A 127 7.60 -12.44 -1.53
N VAL A 128 6.76 -11.59 -2.12
CA VAL A 128 6.84 -10.14 -1.96
C VAL A 128 5.77 -9.72 -0.97
N GLU A 129 6.15 -9.05 0.10
CA GLU A 129 5.21 -8.59 1.10
C GLU A 129 5.25 -7.06 1.22
N CYS A 130 4.09 -6.44 1.07
CA CYS A 130 3.88 -5.04 1.44
C CYS A 130 3.16 -5.02 2.78
N ARG A 131 3.74 -4.34 3.75
CA ARG A 131 3.17 -4.23 5.09
C ARG A 131 2.81 -2.78 5.36
N ILE A 132 1.52 -2.51 5.62
CA ILE A 132 1.04 -1.17 5.94
C ILE A 132 0.68 -1.12 7.42
N THR A 133 1.32 -0.23 8.15
CA THR A 133 1.02 0.04 9.56
C THR A 133 0.21 1.32 9.64
N VAL A 134 -0.96 1.27 10.28
CA VAL A 134 -1.81 2.45 10.50
C VAL A 134 -1.51 2.98 11.90
N GLN A 135 -1.07 4.24 11.99
CA GLN A 135 -0.73 4.84 13.28
C GLN A 135 -1.08 6.33 13.31
N GLY A 136 -1.22 6.87 14.52
CA GLY A 136 -1.42 8.29 14.71
C GLY A 136 -0.11 9.07 14.54
N VAL A 137 -0.24 10.35 14.22
CA VAL A 137 0.92 11.25 14.03
C VAL A 137 1.46 11.77 15.36
N ILE A 138 0.66 11.80 16.40
CA ILE A 138 1.04 12.37 17.70
C ILE A 138 1.96 11.46 18.47
#